data_6ae8c239436b955aee90381dad05de1e
#
_entry.id   6ae8c239436b955aee90381dad05de1e
#
_cell.length_a   1.000
_cell.length_b   1.000
_cell.length_c   1.000
_cell.angle_alpha   90.00
_cell.angle_beta   90.00
_cell.angle_gamma   90.00
#
_symmetry.space_group_name_H-M   'P 1'
#
loop_
_entity.id
_entity.type
_entity.pdbx_description
1 polymer ?
#
loop_
_entity_poly.entity_id
_entity_poly.type
_entity_poly.pdbx_seq_one_letter_code
_entity_poly.pdbx_strand_id
1 'polypeptide(L)'
;MSALDLTLLAIVGVSTLFGLMRGFISALASMVAWLLSGWVAFHYGADVAHLLSSDGQPSASELLGGYVLSFVGVMIFVGLTGWAIRHLVKSVGLSGLDRVLGLALGLARGAFVACVVLLLTAFTDLPSEPEWHRSSVVPVLLPGAQWLSQWLPEWTVQELDFGNGRPAGDNARLRNLLPLPLEEPGASQERAPPTASPASKPE
;
A
#
# COMPACT_ATOMS: atom_id res chain seq x y z
N MET A 1 -2.83 8.86 22.96
CA MET A 1 -3.22 7.97 21.88
C MET A 1 -4.48 8.52 21.27
N SER A 2 -4.45 8.83 19.99
CA SER A 2 -5.63 9.31 19.28
C SER A 2 -6.57 8.15 18.91
N ALA A 3 -7.83 8.44 18.60
CA ALA A 3 -8.76 7.43 18.09
C ALA A 3 -8.22 6.77 16.82
N LEU A 4 -7.49 7.53 16.01
CA LEU A 4 -6.78 7.05 14.82
C LEU A 4 -5.70 6.01 15.17
N ASP A 5 -4.87 6.27 16.21
CA ASP A 5 -3.86 5.31 16.67
C ASP A 5 -4.49 3.98 17.06
N LEU A 6 -5.59 4.06 17.83
CA LEU A 6 -6.29 2.87 18.28
C LEU A 6 -6.83 2.04 17.12
N THR A 7 -7.39 2.72 16.12
CA THR A 7 -7.93 2.07 14.91
C THR A 7 -6.82 1.39 14.10
N LEU A 8 -5.71 2.09 13.84
CA LEU A 8 -4.59 1.54 13.09
C LEU A 8 -3.93 0.37 13.83
N LEU A 9 -3.72 0.52 15.14
CA LEU A 9 -3.17 -0.56 15.98
C LEU A 9 -4.12 -1.76 16.07
N ALA A 10 -5.44 -1.51 16.13
CA ALA A 10 -6.44 -2.59 16.11
C ALA A 10 -6.37 -3.36 14.77
N ILE A 11 -6.27 -2.69 13.63
CA ILE A 11 -6.15 -3.32 12.30
C ILE A 11 -4.89 -4.20 12.26
N VAL A 12 -3.74 -3.65 12.66
CA VAL A 12 -2.48 -4.38 12.68
C VAL A 12 -2.52 -5.53 13.67
N GLY A 13 -3.03 -5.29 14.90
CA GLY A 13 -3.13 -6.28 15.96
C GLY A 13 -4.03 -7.45 15.58
N VAL A 14 -5.23 -7.17 15.08
CA VAL A 14 -6.18 -8.20 14.63
C VAL A 14 -5.57 -9.00 13.47
N SER A 15 -4.96 -8.34 12.47
CA SER A 15 -4.31 -9.04 11.35
C SER A 15 -3.17 -9.94 11.81
N THR A 16 -2.35 -9.47 12.76
CA THR A 16 -1.25 -10.23 13.35
C THR A 16 -1.75 -11.44 14.13
N LEU A 17 -2.80 -11.25 14.92
CA LEU A 17 -3.42 -12.33 15.71
C LEU A 17 -4.02 -13.40 14.81
N PHE A 18 -4.72 -12.99 13.74
CA PHE A 18 -5.21 -13.93 12.73
C PHE A 18 -4.07 -14.68 12.03
N GLY A 19 -2.96 -14.01 11.72
CA GLY A 19 -1.76 -14.65 11.16
C GLY A 19 -1.18 -15.72 12.09
N LEU A 20 -1.08 -15.41 13.40
CA LEU A 20 -0.61 -16.33 14.44
C LEU A 20 -1.54 -17.55 14.60
N MET A 21 -2.85 -17.33 14.60
CA MET A 21 -3.84 -18.41 14.78
C MET A 21 -3.94 -19.31 13.54
N ARG A 22 -3.89 -18.72 12.35
CA ARG A 22 -4.10 -19.42 11.09
C ARG A 22 -2.83 -20.11 10.60
N GLY A 23 -1.65 -19.58 10.94
CA GLY A 23 -0.35 -20.04 10.50
C GLY A 23 0.02 -19.58 9.08
N PHE A 24 1.32 -19.59 8.80
CA PHE A 24 1.89 -19.12 7.53
C PHE A 24 1.41 -19.94 6.32
N ILE A 25 1.47 -21.27 6.41
CA ILE A 25 1.07 -22.17 5.33
C ILE A 25 -0.40 -21.95 4.95
N SER A 26 -1.26 -21.76 5.94
CA SER A 26 -2.68 -21.52 5.70
C SER A 26 -2.93 -20.17 5.04
N ALA A 27 -2.21 -19.14 5.46
CA ALA A 27 -2.33 -17.80 4.87
C ALA A 27 -1.81 -17.80 3.43
N LEU A 28 -0.66 -18.42 3.19
CA LEU A 28 -0.06 -18.56 1.85
C LEU A 28 -0.96 -19.38 0.91
N ALA A 29 -1.46 -20.54 1.37
CA ALA A 29 -2.38 -21.35 0.60
C ALA A 29 -3.67 -20.60 0.22
N SER A 30 -4.18 -19.76 1.13
CA SER A 30 -5.34 -18.92 0.87
C SER A 30 -5.06 -17.87 -0.21
N MET A 31 -3.89 -17.21 -0.18
CA MET A 31 -3.49 -16.23 -1.21
C MET A 31 -3.32 -16.90 -2.58
N VAL A 32 -2.63 -18.06 -2.61
CA VAL A 32 -2.45 -18.84 -3.83
C VAL A 32 -3.79 -19.30 -4.38
N ALA A 33 -4.71 -19.77 -3.51
CA ALA A 33 -6.05 -20.18 -3.91
C ALA A 33 -6.81 -19.03 -4.60
N TRP A 34 -6.79 -17.83 -4.04
CA TRP A 34 -7.45 -16.66 -4.61
C TRP A 34 -6.88 -16.26 -5.97
N LEU A 35 -5.56 -16.14 -6.06
CA LEU A 35 -4.86 -15.75 -7.29
C LEU A 35 -5.07 -16.79 -8.39
N LEU A 36 -4.88 -18.08 -8.06
CA LEU A 36 -5.00 -19.15 -9.02
C LEU A 36 -6.46 -19.33 -9.48
N SER A 37 -7.43 -19.24 -8.55
CA SER A 37 -8.85 -19.31 -8.91
C SER A 37 -9.28 -18.16 -9.81
N GLY A 38 -8.81 -16.93 -9.54
CA GLY A 38 -9.08 -15.78 -10.39
C GLY A 38 -8.45 -15.94 -11.77
N TRP A 39 -7.20 -16.40 -11.83
CA TRP A 39 -6.50 -16.61 -13.09
C TRP A 39 -7.17 -17.71 -13.94
N VAL A 40 -7.49 -18.86 -13.33
CA VAL A 40 -8.15 -19.97 -14.02
C VAL A 40 -9.56 -19.57 -14.47
N ALA A 41 -10.32 -18.91 -13.61
CA ALA A 41 -11.64 -18.42 -13.98
C ALA A 41 -11.56 -17.47 -15.18
N PHE A 42 -10.62 -16.55 -15.18
CA PHE A 42 -10.45 -15.60 -16.29
C PHE A 42 -10.07 -16.29 -17.60
N HIS A 43 -9.19 -17.32 -17.58
CA HIS A 43 -8.73 -18.00 -18.78
C HIS A 43 -9.68 -19.09 -19.29
N TYR A 44 -10.32 -19.83 -18.37
CA TYR A 44 -11.10 -21.04 -18.72
C TYR A 44 -12.60 -20.91 -18.39
N GLY A 45 -13.03 -19.80 -17.79
CA GLY A 45 -14.42 -19.60 -17.42
C GLY A 45 -15.40 -19.65 -18.61
N ALA A 46 -14.96 -19.11 -19.76
CA ALA A 46 -15.76 -19.17 -20.99
C ALA A 46 -15.84 -20.59 -21.53
N ASP A 47 -14.76 -21.36 -21.51
CA ASP A 47 -14.76 -22.76 -21.97
C ASP A 47 -15.70 -23.61 -21.12
N VAL A 48 -15.69 -23.41 -19.80
CA VAL A 48 -16.61 -24.08 -18.87
C VAL A 48 -18.06 -23.66 -19.15
N ALA A 49 -18.31 -22.39 -19.48
CA ALA A 49 -19.64 -21.93 -19.86
C ALA A 49 -20.14 -22.61 -21.14
N HIS A 50 -19.28 -22.80 -22.14
CA HIS A 50 -19.58 -23.57 -23.34
C HIS A 50 -19.94 -25.02 -23.08
N LEU A 51 -19.32 -25.64 -22.06
CA LEU A 51 -19.67 -26.98 -21.62
C LEU A 51 -21.04 -27.05 -20.91
N LEU A 52 -21.48 -25.94 -20.31
CA LEU A 52 -22.77 -25.84 -19.66
C LEU A 52 -23.91 -25.53 -20.64
N SER A 53 -23.61 -24.90 -21.78
CA SER A 53 -24.58 -24.51 -22.79
C SER A 53 -24.95 -25.70 -23.66
N SER A 54 -26.27 -25.94 -23.78
CA SER A 54 -26.83 -27.02 -24.64
C SER A 54 -26.80 -26.64 -26.11
N ASP A 55 -26.77 -25.35 -26.45
CA ASP A 55 -26.94 -24.83 -27.81
C ASP A 55 -25.64 -24.29 -28.43
N GLY A 56 -24.50 -24.48 -27.74
CA GLY A 56 -23.17 -24.04 -28.22
C GLY A 56 -22.95 -22.52 -28.16
N GLN A 57 -23.94 -21.74 -27.78
CA GLN A 57 -23.80 -20.29 -27.51
C GLN A 57 -24.26 -19.98 -26.10
N PRO A 58 -23.31 -19.81 -25.17
CA PRO A 58 -23.63 -19.58 -23.77
C PRO A 58 -24.37 -18.25 -23.59
N SER A 59 -25.51 -18.29 -22.92
CA SER A 59 -26.22 -17.11 -22.44
C SER A 59 -25.41 -16.37 -21.38
N ALA A 60 -25.79 -15.13 -21.06
CA ALA A 60 -25.10 -14.34 -20.03
C ALA A 60 -25.08 -15.03 -18.66
N SER A 61 -26.15 -15.78 -18.32
CA SER A 61 -26.23 -16.56 -17.08
C SER A 61 -25.30 -17.79 -17.08
N GLU A 62 -25.18 -18.47 -18.21
CA GLU A 62 -24.25 -19.62 -18.37
C GLU A 62 -22.80 -19.17 -18.37
N LEU A 63 -22.50 -18.00 -18.97
CA LEU A 63 -21.19 -17.36 -18.87
C LEU A 63 -20.84 -17.08 -17.40
N LEU A 64 -21.71 -16.39 -16.68
CA LEU A 64 -21.50 -16.12 -15.26
C LEU A 64 -21.32 -17.43 -14.46
N GLY A 65 -22.16 -18.44 -14.75
CA GLY A 65 -22.05 -19.76 -14.15
C GLY A 65 -20.71 -20.44 -14.41
N GLY A 66 -20.19 -20.38 -15.63
CA GLY A 66 -18.90 -20.93 -16.01
C GLY A 66 -17.73 -20.26 -15.26
N TYR A 67 -17.74 -18.93 -15.17
CA TYR A 67 -16.73 -18.20 -14.39
C TYR A 67 -16.79 -18.52 -12.90
N VAL A 68 -17.98 -18.52 -12.31
CA VAL A 68 -18.17 -18.83 -10.88
C VAL A 68 -17.78 -20.28 -10.59
N LEU A 69 -18.19 -21.23 -11.43
CA LEU A 69 -17.89 -22.64 -11.25
C LEU A 69 -16.39 -22.90 -11.34
N SER A 70 -15.70 -22.31 -12.32
CA SER A 70 -14.24 -22.38 -12.45
C SER A 70 -13.53 -21.81 -11.23
N PHE A 71 -13.97 -20.64 -10.76
CA PHE A 71 -13.40 -20.00 -9.59
C PHE A 71 -13.56 -20.86 -8.34
N VAL A 72 -14.78 -21.28 -8.05
CA VAL A 72 -15.10 -22.08 -6.86
C VAL A 72 -14.46 -23.46 -6.93
N GLY A 73 -14.45 -24.10 -8.09
CA GLY A 73 -13.82 -25.42 -8.28
C GLY A 73 -12.32 -25.39 -7.97
N VAL A 74 -11.60 -24.42 -8.51
CA VAL A 74 -10.16 -24.27 -8.23
C VAL A 74 -9.93 -23.87 -6.77
N MET A 75 -10.74 -22.99 -6.21
CA MET A 75 -10.65 -22.58 -4.82
C MET A 75 -10.81 -23.75 -3.86
N ILE A 76 -11.76 -24.65 -4.12
CA ILE A 76 -11.93 -25.87 -3.34
C ILE A 76 -10.73 -26.80 -3.51
N PHE A 77 -10.28 -27.03 -4.73
CA PHE A 77 -9.15 -27.92 -5.00
C PHE A 77 -7.87 -27.43 -4.30
N VAL A 78 -7.50 -26.16 -4.46
CA VAL A 78 -6.32 -25.58 -3.81
C VAL A 78 -6.50 -25.52 -2.29
N GLY A 79 -7.72 -25.25 -1.83
CA GLY A 79 -8.05 -25.25 -0.40
C GLY A 79 -7.85 -26.62 0.25
N LEU A 80 -8.30 -27.69 -0.39
CA LEU A 80 -8.11 -29.07 0.07
C LEU A 80 -6.62 -29.48 0.05
N THR A 81 -5.90 -29.10 -0.99
CA THR A 81 -4.45 -29.34 -1.09
C THR A 81 -3.71 -28.60 0.04
N GLY A 82 -4.02 -27.35 0.27
CA GLY A 82 -3.44 -26.55 1.35
C GLY A 82 -3.80 -27.10 2.76
N TRP A 83 -5.00 -27.65 2.91
CA TRP A 83 -5.39 -28.34 4.15
C TRP A 83 -4.57 -29.62 4.38
N ALA A 84 -4.38 -30.44 3.33
CA ALA A 84 -3.58 -31.66 3.40
C ALA A 84 -2.11 -31.35 3.75
N ILE A 85 -1.50 -30.36 3.09
CA ILE A 85 -0.12 -29.93 3.37
C ILE A 85 0.00 -29.47 4.82
N ARG A 86 -0.96 -28.67 5.32
CA ARG A 86 -0.95 -28.21 6.72
C ARG A 86 -1.03 -29.37 7.71
N HIS A 87 -1.80 -30.40 7.40
CA HIS A 87 -1.92 -31.58 8.25
C HIS A 87 -0.59 -32.34 8.33
N LEU A 88 0.10 -32.47 7.20
CA LEU A 88 1.45 -33.05 7.13
C LEU A 88 2.48 -32.26 7.94
N VAL A 89 2.50 -30.93 7.80
CA VAL A 89 3.45 -30.07 8.53
C VAL A 89 3.22 -30.11 10.05
N LYS A 90 1.96 -30.23 10.48
CA LYS A 90 1.65 -30.43 11.90
C LYS A 90 2.18 -31.75 12.44
N SER A 91 2.15 -32.81 11.65
CA SER A 91 2.65 -34.14 12.04
C SER A 91 4.17 -34.16 12.26
N VAL A 92 4.91 -33.30 11.57
CA VAL A 92 6.37 -33.20 11.66
C VAL A 92 6.84 -32.26 12.79
N GLY A 93 5.93 -31.70 13.54
CA GLY A 93 6.26 -30.85 14.71
C GLY A 93 6.65 -29.39 14.39
N LEU A 94 6.58 -28.95 13.13
CA LEU A 94 6.93 -27.60 12.70
C LEU A 94 5.85 -26.55 13.01
N SER A 95 4.87 -26.89 13.83
CA SER A 95 3.74 -25.99 14.17
C SER A 95 4.18 -24.67 14.81
N GLY A 96 5.27 -24.67 15.58
CA GLY A 96 5.81 -23.46 16.22
C GLY A 96 6.34 -22.46 15.18
N LEU A 97 7.13 -22.93 14.23
CA LEU A 97 7.69 -22.14 13.16
C LEU A 97 6.59 -21.57 12.23
N ASP A 98 5.61 -22.40 11.88
CA ASP A 98 4.46 -21.97 11.07
C ASP A 98 3.68 -20.82 11.71
N ARG A 99 3.53 -20.83 13.04
CA ARG A 99 2.87 -19.75 13.79
C ARG A 99 3.70 -18.48 13.82
N VAL A 100 5.01 -18.58 14.06
CA VAL A 100 5.91 -17.41 14.07
C VAL A 100 5.96 -16.75 12.69
N LEU A 101 6.08 -17.54 11.64
CA LEU A 101 6.01 -17.03 10.25
C LEU A 101 4.63 -16.47 9.94
N GLY A 102 3.57 -17.09 10.45
CA GLY A 102 2.19 -16.58 10.34
C GLY A 102 2.00 -15.23 11.02
N LEU A 103 2.60 -15.04 12.20
CA LEU A 103 2.62 -13.76 12.91
C LEU A 103 3.33 -12.69 12.09
N ALA A 104 4.53 -12.99 11.56
CA ALA A 104 5.29 -12.05 10.74
C ALA A 104 4.52 -11.65 9.47
N LEU A 105 3.90 -12.62 8.78
CA LEU A 105 3.06 -12.35 7.61
C LEU A 105 1.80 -11.55 7.99
N GLY A 106 1.17 -11.86 9.13
CA GLY A 106 0.02 -11.15 9.65
C GLY A 106 0.35 -9.70 9.98
N LEU A 107 1.52 -9.46 10.57
CA LEU A 107 2.04 -8.12 10.86
C LEU A 107 2.28 -7.32 9.56
N ALA A 108 2.99 -7.91 8.60
CA ALA A 108 3.27 -7.28 7.31
C ALA A 108 1.97 -6.93 6.57
N ARG A 109 1.01 -7.87 6.51
CA ARG A 109 -0.31 -7.65 5.94
C ARG A 109 -1.09 -6.56 6.68
N GLY A 110 -1.05 -6.58 8.01
CA GLY A 110 -1.72 -5.58 8.85
C GLY A 110 -1.16 -4.18 8.64
N ALA A 111 0.17 -4.06 8.59
CA ALA A 111 0.85 -2.81 8.27
C ALA A 111 0.48 -2.31 6.86
N PHE A 112 0.44 -3.21 5.87
CA PHE A 112 0.02 -2.87 4.52
C PHE A 112 -1.42 -2.33 4.48
N VAL A 113 -2.37 -3.02 5.13
CA VAL A 113 -3.77 -2.56 5.22
C VAL A 113 -3.86 -1.22 5.94
N ALA A 114 -3.10 -1.02 7.02
CA ALA A 114 -3.04 0.25 7.73
C ALA A 114 -2.48 1.39 6.85
N CYS A 115 -1.45 1.12 6.02
CA CYS A 115 -0.95 2.08 5.02
C CYS A 115 -2.01 2.42 3.95
N VAL A 116 -2.78 1.42 3.50
CA VAL A 116 -3.89 1.66 2.56
C VAL A 116 -4.98 2.50 3.22
N VAL A 117 -5.32 2.24 4.48
CA VAL A 117 -6.29 3.06 5.23
C VAL A 117 -5.78 4.49 5.37
N LEU A 118 -4.50 4.70 5.72
CA LEU A 118 -3.90 6.04 5.76
C LEU A 118 -3.93 6.73 4.40
N LEU A 119 -3.65 6.01 3.33
CA LEU A 119 -3.74 6.54 1.98
C LEU A 119 -5.17 6.97 1.63
N LEU A 120 -6.18 6.18 2.01
CA LEU A 120 -7.58 6.53 1.81
C LEU A 120 -8.01 7.74 2.66
N THR A 121 -7.50 7.86 3.89
CA THR A 121 -7.76 9.04 4.73
C THR A 121 -7.10 10.30 4.18
N ALA A 122 -6.01 10.19 3.41
CA ALA A 122 -5.35 11.31 2.76
C ALA A 122 -6.21 11.97 1.64
N PHE A 123 -7.30 11.32 1.20
CA PHE A 123 -8.31 11.90 0.32
C PHE A 123 -9.43 12.64 1.08
N THR A 124 -9.38 12.65 2.39
CA THR A 124 -10.38 13.31 3.26
C THR A 124 -9.72 14.48 3.98
N ASP A 125 -10.52 15.27 4.71
CA ASP A 125 -10.02 16.38 5.53
C ASP A 125 -9.38 15.93 6.85
N LEU A 126 -9.33 14.61 7.13
CA LEU A 126 -8.76 14.02 8.34
C LEU A 126 -7.28 14.40 8.61
N PRO A 127 -6.40 14.51 7.59
CA PRO A 127 -5.03 14.94 7.83
C PRO A 127 -4.89 16.37 8.35
N SER A 128 -5.91 17.21 8.17
CA SER A 128 -5.97 18.57 8.69
C SER A 128 -6.38 18.65 10.16
N GLU A 129 -6.88 17.54 10.73
CA GLU A 129 -7.35 17.52 12.11
C GLU A 129 -6.19 17.42 13.14
N PRO A 130 -6.36 17.99 14.35
CA PRO A 130 -5.35 17.92 15.40
C PRO A 130 -5.01 16.49 15.82
N GLU A 131 -5.93 15.54 15.64
CA GLU A 131 -5.74 14.13 15.98
C GLU A 131 -4.69 13.45 15.10
N TRP A 132 -4.60 13.83 13.84
CA TRP A 132 -3.58 13.33 12.91
C TRP A 132 -2.16 13.68 13.39
N HIS A 133 -1.95 14.94 13.77
CA HIS A 133 -0.65 15.44 14.23
C HIS A 133 -0.26 14.92 15.62
N ARG A 134 -1.24 14.48 16.43
CA ARG A 134 -1.00 13.86 17.74
C ARG A 134 -0.80 12.34 17.66
N SER A 135 -1.01 11.74 16.52
CA SER A 135 -0.81 10.31 16.31
C SER A 135 0.65 9.93 16.37
N SER A 136 0.97 8.91 17.14
CA SER A 136 2.29 8.29 17.19
C SER A 136 2.50 7.21 16.12
N VAL A 137 1.41 6.68 15.58
CA VAL A 137 1.41 5.58 14.61
C VAL A 137 1.51 6.10 13.18
N VAL A 138 0.89 7.24 12.89
CA VAL A 138 0.91 7.87 11.56
C VAL A 138 2.34 8.09 11.05
N PRO A 139 3.29 8.69 11.80
CA PRO A 139 4.65 8.91 11.30
C PRO A 139 5.37 7.62 10.93
N VAL A 140 5.06 6.50 11.59
CA VAL A 140 5.67 5.19 11.34
C VAL A 140 5.14 4.57 10.04
N LEU A 141 3.85 4.73 9.77
CA LEU A 141 3.18 4.15 8.59
C LEU A 141 3.20 5.08 7.37
N LEU A 142 3.42 6.38 7.58
CA LEU A 142 3.41 7.39 6.53
C LEU A 142 4.35 7.09 5.36
N PRO A 143 5.62 6.65 5.57
CA PRO A 143 6.49 6.27 4.47
C PRO A 143 5.93 5.15 3.60
N GLY A 144 5.22 4.19 4.22
CA GLY A 144 4.53 3.10 3.51
C GLY A 144 3.36 3.62 2.68
N ALA A 145 2.54 4.52 3.22
CA ALA A 145 1.43 5.14 2.51
C ALA A 145 1.92 6.02 1.34
N GLN A 146 3.01 6.77 1.53
CA GLN A 146 3.66 7.54 0.46
C GLN A 146 4.28 6.65 -0.62
N TRP A 147 4.83 5.50 -0.24
CA TRP A 147 5.31 4.53 -1.23
C TRP A 147 4.15 3.95 -2.05
N LEU A 148 3.01 3.65 -1.42
CA LEU A 148 1.82 3.20 -2.14
C LEU A 148 1.28 4.29 -3.08
N SER A 149 1.32 5.56 -2.70
CA SER A 149 0.82 6.66 -3.54
C SER A 149 1.57 6.79 -4.87
N GLN A 150 2.82 6.33 -4.96
CA GLN A 150 3.61 6.32 -6.20
C GLN A 150 3.03 5.39 -7.28
N TRP A 151 2.21 4.42 -6.89
CA TRP A 151 1.54 3.49 -7.81
C TRP A 151 0.19 4.01 -8.30
N LEU A 152 -0.27 5.16 -7.78
CA LEU A 152 -1.51 5.80 -8.22
C LEU A 152 -1.27 6.68 -9.45
N PRO A 153 -2.29 6.85 -10.30
CA PRO A 153 -2.23 7.79 -11.42
C PRO A 153 -1.97 9.23 -10.94
N GLU A 154 -1.24 10.02 -11.71
CA GLU A 154 -0.83 11.39 -11.35
C GLU A 154 -2.01 12.31 -10.99
N TRP A 155 -3.16 12.14 -11.65
CA TRP A 155 -4.37 12.91 -11.36
C TRP A 155 -4.93 12.66 -9.95
N THR A 156 -4.71 11.47 -9.40
CA THR A 156 -5.13 11.09 -8.04
C THR A 156 -4.16 11.62 -6.98
N VAL A 157 -2.86 11.62 -7.30
CA VAL A 157 -1.82 12.08 -6.37
C VAL A 157 -1.93 13.58 -6.09
N GLN A 158 -2.50 14.36 -7.01
CA GLN A 158 -2.68 15.81 -6.85
C GLN A 158 -3.70 16.18 -5.76
N GLU A 159 -4.61 15.28 -5.41
CA GLU A 159 -5.63 15.48 -4.38
C GLU A 159 -5.21 14.96 -2.99
N LEU A 160 -4.06 14.25 -2.90
CA LEU A 160 -3.58 13.67 -1.65
C LEU A 160 -2.95 14.73 -0.75
N ASP A 161 -3.54 14.94 0.43
CA ASP A 161 -2.90 15.68 1.53
C ASP A 161 -2.51 14.73 2.65
N PHE A 162 -1.23 14.73 3.00
CA PHE A 162 -0.68 13.95 4.12
C PHE A 162 -0.50 14.78 5.39
N GLY A 163 -1.25 15.87 5.55
CA GLY A 163 -1.19 16.75 6.72
C GLY A 163 -0.13 17.84 6.61
N ASN A 164 0.45 18.07 5.44
CA ASN A 164 1.40 19.15 5.19
C ASN A 164 0.72 20.42 4.65
N GLY A 165 -0.61 20.42 4.54
CA GLY A 165 -1.40 21.53 3.99
C GLY A 165 -1.12 21.81 2.50
N ARG A 166 -0.45 20.90 1.81
CA ARG A 166 -0.17 20.96 0.37
C ARG A 166 -0.38 19.60 -0.27
N PRO A 167 -1.13 19.52 -1.37
CA PRO A 167 -1.27 18.30 -2.15
C PRO A 167 0.12 17.77 -2.54
N ALA A 168 0.30 16.47 -2.48
CA ALA A 168 1.58 15.81 -2.79
C ALA A 168 2.12 16.16 -4.20
N GLY A 169 1.19 16.48 -5.14
CA GLY A 169 1.53 16.91 -6.51
C GLY A 169 2.15 18.31 -6.63
N ASP A 170 1.89 19.18 -5.66
CA ASP A 170 2.36 20.58 -5.72
C ASP A 170 3.86 20.70 -5.41
N ASN A 171 4.39 19.82 -4.58
CA ASN A 171 5.82 19.76 -4.27
C ASN A 171 6.67 19.36 -5.50
N ALA A 172 6.14 18.53 -6.37
CA ALA A 172 6.81 18.15 -7.62
C ALA A 172 6.78 19.32 -8.63
N ARG A 173 5.68 20.06 -8.71
CA ARG A 173 5.57 21.24 -9.56
C ARG A 173 6.47 22.36 -9.08
N LEU A 174 6.51 22.65 -7.78
CA LEU A 174 7.38 23.69 -7.22
C LEU A 174 8.87 23.34 -7.43
N ARG A 175 9.27 22.09 -7.34
CA ARG A 175 10.63 21.66 -7.61
C ARG A 175 11.04 21.80 -9.07
N ASN A 176 10.08 21.69 -9.98
CA ASN A 176 10.29 21.89 -11.43
C ASN A 176 10.19 23.37 -11.86
N LEU A 177 9.50 24.20 -11.08
CA LEU A 177 9.33 25.64 -11.34
C LEU A 177 10.40 26.50 -10.66
N LEU A 178 11.15 25.96 -9.71
CA LEU A 178 12.26 26.63 -9.02
C LEU A 178 13.60 26.02 -9.42
N PRO A 179 14.11 26.25 -10.62
CA PRO A 179 15.54 26.06 -10.89
C PRO A 179 16.29 27.27 -10.37
N LEU A 180 16.19 27.56 -9.07
CA LEU A 180 17.07 28.52 -8.45
C LEU A 180 18.28 27.73 -7.93
N PRO A 181 19.49 28.02 -8.41
CA PRO A 181 20.68 27.72 -7.65
C PRO A 181 20.48 28.37 -6.29
N LEU A 182 20.58 27.60 -5.22
CA LEU A 182 20.66 28.16 -3.87
C LEU A 182 21.91 29.06 -3.90
N GLU A 183 21.68 30.36 -4.03
CA GLU A 183 22.68 31.36 -3.71
C GLU A 183 23.05 31.12 -2.25
N GLU A 184 24.26 30.60 -2.03
CA GLU A 184 24.81 30.47 -0.68
C GLU A 184 24.74 31.83 -0.01
N PRO A 185 24.18 31.94 1.21
CA PRO A 185 24.19 33.20 1.97
C PRO A 185 25.62 33.47 2.50
N GLY A 186 26.52 33.80 1.62
CA GLY A 186 27.94 34.01 1.96
C GLY A 186 28.73 34.88 0.98
N ALA A 187 28.22 35.13 -0.23
CA ALA A 187 29.00 35.81 -1.27
C ALA A 187 28.71 37.33 -1.43
N SER A 188 27.91 37.92 -0.56
CA SER A 188 27.53 39.35 -0.68
C SER A 188 28.30 40.30 0.20
N GLN A 189 29.44 39.89 0.81
CA GLN A 189 30.25 40.76 1.65
C GLN A 189 31.70 40.86 1.20
N GLU A 190 31.95 41.07 -0.08
CA GLU A 190 33.30 41.58 -0.44
C GLU A 190 33.27 42.29 -1.80
N ARG A 191 32.65 43.46 -1.83
CA ARG A 191 33.00 44.54 -2.77
C ARG A 191 32.73 45.88 -2.12
N ALA A 192 33.66 46.28 -1.23
CA ALA A 192 33.85 47.67 -0.90
C ALA A 192 34.50 48.38 -2.12
N PRO A 193 33.98 49.49 -2.58
CA PRO A 193 34.63 50.27 -3.65
C PRO A 193 35.91 50.92 -3.09
N PRO A 194 36.95 51.07 -3.90
CA PRO A 194 38.19 51.70 -3.47
C PRO A 194 37.94 53.20 -3.20
N THR A 195 38.27 53.63 -2.01
CA THR A 195 38.30 55.03 -1.59
C THR A 195 39.21 55.83 -2.48
N ALA A 196 38.64 56.77 -3.20
CA ALA A 196 39.36 57.77 -3.95
C ALA A 196 40.13 58.69 -2.97
N SER A 197 41.42 58.75 -3.16
CA SER A 197 42.36 59.67 -2.50
C SER A 197 42.05 61.13 -2.92
N PRO A 198 42.02 62.10 -2.02
CA PRO A 198 41.86 63.51 -2.39
C PRO A 198 43.16 64.08 -2.97
N ALA A 199 43.05 64.62 -4.16
CA ALA A 199 44.11 65.38 -4.82
C ALA A 199 44.49 66.63 -4.04
N SER A 200 45.74 66.77 -3.76
CA SER A 200 46.40 67.96 -3.26
C SER A 200 46.31 69.11 -4.31
N LYS A 201 45.93 70.29 -3.86
CA LYS A 201 45.97 71.54 -4.63
C LYS A 201 47.39 72.10 -4.52
N PRO A 202 47.91 72.64 -5.61
CA PRO A 202 49.13 73.50 -5.53
C PRO A 202 48.71 74.98 -5.41
N GLU A 203 49.49 75.68 -4.77
CA GLU A 203 49.86 77.05 -5.14
C GLU A 203 50.94 77.04 -6.10
#